data_a6fd024871e9f8e915cb9452e705cec5
#
_entry.id   a6fd024871e9f8e915cb9452e705cec5
#
_cell.length_a   1.000
_cell.length_b   1.000
_cell.length_c   1.000
_cell.angle_alpha   90.00
_cell.angle_beta   90.00
_cell.angle_gamma   90.00
#
_symmetry.space_group_name_H-M   'P 1'
#
loop_
_entity.id
_entity.type
_entity.pdbx_description
1 polymer ?
#
loop_
_entity_poly.entity_id
_entity_poly.type
_entity_poly.pdbx_seq_one_letter_code
_entity_poly.pdbx_strand_id
1 'polypeptide(L)'
;TGVQTCALPISGRDFVAKTMEKCREIGVGKIATVMGRYYAMDRDKRWDRLENAYDALVYGEGVQDPDPIHAIEESYKNGVTDEFVEPIVCDKDGMISDNDSVIFFNYRPDRAREITRAFVDPAFDGFKREFFPLTYVCNTEYDATMPNVLVAFPRISVKNGLGEYLSKMGMTQLRIAETEKYAHVKIGRASCRER
;
A
#
# COMPACT_ATOMS: atom_id res chain seq x y z
N THR A 1 -23.50 -10.10 2.05
CA THR A 1 -23.61 -8.69 1.67
C THR A 1 -22.60 -8.43 0.59
N GLY A 2 -23.04 -8.48 -0.67
CA GLY A 2 -22.18 -8.14 -1.79
C GLY A 2 -21.78 -6.68 -1.66
N VAL A 3 -20.53 -6.41 -1.32
CA VAL A 3 -19.92 -5.12 -1.58
C VAL A 3 -19.80 -5.05 -3.09
N GLN A 4 -20.73 -4.38 -3.70
CA GLN A 4 -20.63 -4.04 -5.10
C GLN A 4 -19.44 -3.08 -5.21
N THR A 5 -18.31 -3.59 -5.65
CA THR A 5 -17.19 -2.72 -6.02
C THR A 5 -17.65 -1.90 -7.21
N CYS A 6 -17.85 -0.61 -7.00
CA CYS A 6 -18.25 0.32 -8.06
C CYS A 6 -17.15 0.54 -9.10
N ALA A 7 -15.97 -0.03 -8.91
CA ALA A 7 -14.86 0.05 -9.83
C ALA A 7 -14.74 -1.24 -10.64
N LEU A 8 -14.84 -1.13 -11.92
CA LEU A 8 -14.51 -2.21 -12.86
C LEU A 8 -12.99 -2.44 -12.84
N PRO A 9 -12.50 -3.64 -13.24
CA PRO A 9 -11.06 -3.94 -13.28
C PRO A 9 -10.25 -3.09 -14.26
N ILE A 10 -10.89 -2.18 -14.98
CA ILE A 10 -10.32 -1.27 -16.00
C ILE A 10 -10.74 0.18 -15.77
N SER A 11 -10.92 0.59 -14.53
CA SER A 11 -11.34 1.97 -14.16
C SER A 11 -10.18 2.83 -13.64
N GLY A 12 -9.01 2.27 -13.43
CA GLY A 12 -7.81 2.96 -12.94
C GLY A 12 -7.43 4.17 -13.80
N ARG A 13 -7.55 4.04 -15.12
CA ARG A 13 -7.35 5.13 -16.07
C ARG A 13 -8.12 6.41 -15.71
N ASP A 14 -9.40 6.27 -15.37
CA ASP A 14 -10.25 7.43 -15.07
C ASP A 14 -9.86 8.12 -13.75
N PHE A 15 -9.38 7.35 -12.77
CA PHE A 15 -8.85 7.90 -11.52
C PHE A 15 -7.52 8.61 -11.72
N VAL A 16 -6.63 8.05 -12.53
CA VAL A 16 -5.37 8.69 -12.92
C VAL A 16 -5.64 9.99 -13.67
N ALA A 17 -6.56 10.00 -14.63
CA ALA A 17 -6.96 11.20 -15.37
C ALA A 17 -7.47 12.31 -14.43
N LYS A 18 -8.35 11.99 -13.48
CA LYS A 18 -8.83 12.94 -12.47
C LYS A 18 -7.72 13.48 -11.59
N THR A 19 -6.74 12.64 -11.24
CA THR A 19 -5.57 13.06 -10.46
C THR A 19 -4.72 14.05 -11.24
N MET A 20 -4.45 13.77 -12.51
CA MET A 20 -3.73 14.68 -13.41
C MET A 20 -4.45 16.03 -13.58
N GLU A 21 -5.78 15.99 -13.75
CA GLU A 21 -6.60 17.19 -13.82
C GLU A 21 -6.47 18.02 -12.54
N LYS A 22 -6.50 17.35 -11.38
CA LYS A 22 -6.36 18.01 -10.08
C LYS A 22 -4.97 18.62 -9.88
N CYS A 23 -3.91 17.94 -10.29
CA CYS A 23 -2.55 18.51 -10.29
C CYS A 23 -2.46 19.76 -11.16
N ARG A 24 -3.09 19.75 -12.35
CA ARG A 24 -3.13 20.92 -13.24
C ARG A 24 -3.93 22.08 -12.65
N GLU A 25 -5.07 21.80 -12.02
CA GLU A 25 -5.91 22.81 -11.36
C GLU A 25 -5.15 23.50 -10.21
N ILE A 26 -4.43 22.74 -9.41
CA ILE A 26 -3.66 23.25 -8.27
C ILE A 26 -2.35 23.90 -8.74
N GLY A 27 -1.84 23.51 -9.90
CA GLY A 27 -0.55 23.98 -10.45
C GLY A 27 0.67 23.30 -9.83
N VAL A 28 0.49 22.21 -9.08
CA VAL A 28 1.56 21.45 -8.41
C VAL A 28 1.29 19.95 -8.51
N GLY A 29 2.37 19.17 -8.66
CA GLY A 29 2.34 17.72 -8.67
C GLY A 29 2.34 17.12 -10.07
N LYS A 30 2.92 15.92 -10.16
CA LYS A 30 2.99 15.10 -11.37
C LYS A 30 2.76 13.64 -10.99
N ILE A 31 2.39 12.82 -11.96
CA ILE A 31 2.39 11.36 -11.80
C ILE A 31 3.74 10.85 -12.32
N ALA A 32 4.58 10.41 -11.41
CA ALA A 32 5.90 9.89 -11.74
C ALA A 32 5.85 8.41 -12.14
N THR A 33 5.05 7.62 -11.42
CA THR A 33 4.88 6.19 -11.69
C THR A 33 3.44 5.75 -11.58
N VAL A 34 3.08 4.70 -12.32
CA VAL A 34 1.80 4.00 -12.22
C VAL A 34 2.05 2.50 -12.20
N MET A 35 1.38 1.78 -11.31
CA MET A 35 1.50 0.32 -11.25
C MET A 35 0.30 -0.33 -10.57
N GLY A 36 0.03 -1.57 -10.91
CA GLY A 36 -1.00 -2.38 -10.29
C GLY A 36 -0.64 -2.84 -8.88
N ARG A 37 -1.66 -3.12 -8.07
CA ARG A 37 -1.46 -3.61 -6.69
C ARG A 37 -0.75 -4.96 -6.61
N TYR A 38 -0.72 -5.73 -7.68
CA TYR A 38 -0.01 -6.99 -7.78
C TYR A 38 1.48 -6.82 -7.49
N TYR A 39 2.07 -5.68 -7.89
CA TYR A 39 3.46 -5.33 -7.66
C TYR A 39 3.65 -4.54 -6.37
N ALA A 40 2.98 -3.40 -6.23
CA ALA A 40 3.23 -2.45 -5.15
C ALA A 40 2.58 -2.82 -3.81
N MET A 41 1.63 -3.75 -3.80
CA MET A 41 0.78 -4.01 -2.64
C MET A 41 0.72 -5.50 -2.32
N ASP A 42 1.86 -6.16 -2.37
CA ASP A 42 1.98 -7.55 -1.90
C ASP A 42 1.81 -7.65 -0.38
N ARG A 43 1.47 -8.83 0.10
CA ARG A 43 1.31 -9.14 1.54
C ARG A 43 1.74 -10.57 1.87
N ASP A 44 2.29 -11.30 0.89
CA ASP A 44 2.63 -12.72 0.97
C ASP A 44 4.13 -12.95 0.76
N LYS A 45 4.96 -11.89 0.95
CA LYS A 45 6.42 -11.90 0.81
C LYS A 45 6.89 -12.32 -0.58
N ARG A 46 6.17 -11.90 -1.59
CA ARG A 46 6.58 -12.06 -2.99
C ARG A 46 7.55 -10.94 -3.36
N TRP A 47 8.77 -11.09 -2.84
CA TRP A 47 9.79 -10.06 -2.97
C TRP A 47 10.15 -9.73 -4.42
N ASP A 48 10.11 -10.72 -5.31
CA ASP A 48 10.27 -10.57 -6.75
C ASP A 48 9.33 -9.54 -7.38
N ARG A 49 8.08 -9.46 -6.91
CA ARG A 49 7.11 -8.48 -7.38
C ARG A 49 7.33 -7.11 -6.75
N LEU A 50 7.60 -7.12 -5.45
CA LEU A 50 7.80 -5.90 -4.69
C LEU A 50 9.08 -5.17 -5.12
N GLU A 51 10.12 -5.90 -5.48
CA GLU A 51 11.37 -5.37 -6.03
C GLU A 51 11.10 -4.57 -7.31
N ASN A 52 10.33 -5.11 -8.26
CA ASN A 52 9.94 -4.37 -9.45
C ASN A 52 9.23 -3.05 -9.15
N ALA A 53 8.35 -3.04 -8.14
CA ALA A 53 7.68 -1.80 -7.72
C ALA A 53 8.65 -0.82 -7.06
N TYR A 54 9.56 -1.32 -6.23
CA TYR A 54 10.60 -0.51 -5.59
C TYR A 54 11.56 0.10 -6.62
N ASP A 55 12.01 -0.69 -7.57
CA ASP A 55 12.93 -0.27 -8.63
C ASP A 55 12.32 0.81 -9.53
N ALA A 56 11.02 0.70 -9.81
CA ALA A 56 10.30 1.75 -10.52
C ALA A 56 10.22 3.05 -9.72
N LEU A 57 10.04 2.98 -8.40
CA LEU A 57 9.90 4.15 -7.53
C LEU A 57 11.24 4.84 -7.21
N VAL A 58 12.35 4.09 -7.18
CA VAL A 58 13.66 4.59 -6.75
C VAL A 58 14.62 4.75 -7.93
N TYR A 59 14.72 3.73 -8.77
CA TYR A 59 15.70 3.72 -9.87
C TYR A 59 15.09 4.11 -11.22
N GLY A 60 13.77 4.28 -11.30
CA GLY A 60 13.09 4.59 -12.55
C GLY A 60 13.14 3.42 -13.54
N GLU A 61 13.22 2.18 -13.04
CA GLU A 61 13.21 0.96 -13.84
C GLU A 61 11.78 0.45 -14.04
N GLY A 62 11.40 0.22 -15.28
CA GLY A 62 10.05 -0.21 -15.65
C GLY A 62 9.71 0.19 -17.08
N VAL A 63 8.45 0.03 -17.45
CA VAL A 63 7.95 0.47 -18.76
C VAL A 63 8.03 1.99 -18.83
N GLN A 64 8.69 2.53 -19.84
CA GLN A 64 8.88 3.97 -20.01
C GLN A 64 7.76 4.55 -20.88
N ASP A 65 6.88 5.37 -20.30
CA ASP A 65 5.86 6.08 -21.05
C ASP A 65 5.53 7.40 -20.34
N PRO A 66 5.81 8.57 -20.97
CA PRO A 66 5.56 9.88 -20.36
C PRO A 66 4.07 10.21 -20.20
N ASP A 67 3.18 9.48 -20.86
CA ASP A 67 1.74 9.64 -20.72
C ASP A 67 1.13 8.46 -19.93
N PRO A 68 0.80 8.66 -18.63
CA PRO A 68 0.26 7.60 -17.80
C PRO A 68 -1.10 7.08 -18.30
N ILE A 69 -1.88 7.88 -19.01
CA ILE A 69 -3.16 7.46 -19.58
C ILE A 69 -2.94 6.53 -20.76
N HIS A 70 -2.04 6.92 -21.67
CA HIS A 70 -1.68 6.09 -22.81
C HIS A 70 -1.12 4.73 -22.36
N ALA A 71 -0.22 4.73 -21.39
CA ALA A 71 0.38 3.52 -20.86
C ALA A 71 -0.64 2.53 -20.24
N ILE A 72 -1.61 3.06 -19.50
CA ILE A 72 -2.70 2.25 -18.94
C ILE A 72 -3.60 1.69 -20.06
N GLU A 73 -3.92 2.50 -21.06
CA GLU A 73 -4.73 2.06 -22.20
C GLU A 73 -4.04 0.98 -23.03
N GLU A 74 -2.73 1.06 -23.21
CA GLU A 74 -1.94 -0.01 -23.85
C GLU A 74 -1.97 -1.30 -23.01
N SER A 75 -1.86 -1.18 -21.68
CA SER A 75 -2.02 -2.35 -20.79
C SER A 75 -3.39 -3.01 -20.97
N TYR A 76 -4.47 -2.22 -21.05
CA TYR A 76 -5.83 -2.75 -21.26
C TYR A 76 -6.01 -3.41 -22.63
N LYS A 77 -5.42 -2.85 -23.70
CA LYS A 77 -5.41 -3.47 -25.04
C LYS A 77 -4.73 -4.83 -25.04
N ASN A 78 -3.71 -5.00 -24.22
CA ASN A 78 -3.01 -6.27 -24.02
C ASN A 78 -3.72 -7.22 -23.03
N GLY A 79 -4.93 -6.88 -22.56
CA GLY A 79 -5.71 -7.70 -21.65
C GLY A 79 -5.26 -7.62 -20.19
N VAL A 80 -4.34 -6.70 -19.86
CA VAL A 80 -3.86 -6.48 -18.48
C VAL A 80 -4.79 -5.49 -17.79
N THR A 81 -5.41 -5.93 -16.69
CA THR A 81 -6.34 -5.11 -15.91
C THR A 81 -5.63 -4.31 -14.82
N ASP A 82 -6.32 -3.38 -14.18
CA ASP A 82 -5.81 -2.47 -13.14
C ASP A 82 -4.90 -3.15 -12.11
N GLU A 83 -5.27 -4.34 -11.67
CA GLU A 83 -4.53 -5.07 -10.65
C GLU A 83 -3.12 -5.46 -11.10
N PHE A 84 -2.96 -5.76 -12.38
CA PHE A 84 -1.76 -6.37 -12.95
C PHE A 84 -0.94 -5.43 -13.83
N VAL A 85 -1.30 -4.15 -13.90
CA VAL A 85 -0.51 -3.15 -14.64
C VAL A 85 0.93 -3.20 -14.16
N GLU A 86 1.85 -3.44 -15.09
CA GLU A 86 3.29 -3.45 -14.79
C GLU A 86 3.77 -2.09 -14.32
N PRO A 87 4.86 -2.01 -13.55
CA PRO A 87 5.42 -0.72 -13.17
C PRO A 87 5.77 0.14 -14.38
N ILE A 88 5.11 1.28 -14.49
CA ILE A 88 5.28 2.27 -15.55
C ILE A 88 5.94 3.51 -14.95
N VAL A 89 6.99 4.00 -15.58
CA VAL A 89 7.69 5.23 -15.21
C VAL A 89 7.31 6.33 -16.20
N CYS A 90 6.61 7.35 -15.69
CA CYS A 90 6.11 8.46 -16.50
C CYS A 90 6.99 9.70 -16.41
N ASP A 91 7.66 9.90 -15.27
CA ASP A 91 8.55 11.04 -15.06
C ASP A 91 9.74 10.61 -14.19
N LYS A 92 10.93 10.58 -14.78
CA LYS A 92 12.16 10.17 -14.06
C LYS A 92 12.65 11.19 -13.04
N ASP A 93 12.22 12.44 -13.14
CA ASP A 93 12.57 13.46 -12.15
C ASP A 93 11.78 13.31 -10.84
N GLY A 94 10.79 12.42 -10.83
CA GLY A 94 9.95 12.14 -9.66
C GLY A 94 10.33 10.88 -8.87
N MET A 95 11.53 10.35 -9.07
CA MET A 95 12.01 9.17 -8.32
C MET A 95 12.32 9.54 -6.88
N ILE A 96 12.05 8.58 -5.98
CA ILE A 96 12.32 8.75 -4.55
C ILE A 96 13.82 8.67 -4.29
N SER A 97 14.36 9.67 -3.62
CA SER A 97 15.78 9.80 -3.34
C SER A 97 16.08 10.17 -1.89
N ASP A 98 17.36 10.20 -1.55
CA ASP A 98 17.85 10.52 -0.20
C ASP A 98 17.26 11.84 0.33
N ASN A 99 16.82 11.82 1.59
CA ASN A 99 16.20 12.92 2.32
C ASN A 99 14.82 13.38 1.79
N ASP A 100 14.21 12.66 0.86
CA ASP A 100 12.85 12.96 0.43
C ASP A 100 11.80 12.73 1.52
N SER A 101 10.66 13.38 1.36
CA SER A 101 9.49 13.17 2.20
C SER A 101 8.46 12.33 1.45
N VAL A 102 8.10 11.18 2.02
CA VAL A 102 7.11 10.26 1.47
C VAL A 102 5.87 10.25 2.34
N ILE A 103 4.71 10.49 1.75
CA ILE A 103 3.40 10.31 2.40
C ILE A 103 2.74 9.09 1.77
N PHE A 104 2.69 7.99 2.51
CA PHE A 104 2.01 6.79 2.05
C PHE A 104 0.54 6.83 2.47
N PHE A 105 -0.33 7.12 1.52
CA PHE A 105 -1.74 7.43 1.75
C PHE A 105 -2.64 6.19 1.95
N ASN A 106 -2.10 5.01 2.07
CA ASN A 106 -2.87 3.78 2.29
C ASN A 106 -3.52 3.77 3.66
N TYR A 107 -4.85 3.63 3.68
CA TYR A 107 -5.61 3.52 4.94
C TYR A 107 -5.45 2.14 5.58
N ARG A 108 -5.45 1.06 4.78
CA ARG A 108 -5.33 -0.32 5.28
C ARG A 108 -3.86 -0.72 5.43
N PRO A 109 -3.48 -1.32 6.57
CA PRO A 109 -2.08 -1.67 6.83
C PRO A 109 -1.60 -2.94 6.12
N ASP A 110 -2.49 -3.88 5.81
CA ASP A 110 -2.14 -5.24 5.39
C ASP A 110 -1.25 -5.29 4.13
N ARG A 111 -1.57 -4.49 3.12
CA ARG A 111 -0.82 -4.42 1.85
C ARG A 111 0.18 -3.26 1.79
N ALA A 112 0.28 -2.45 2.83
CA ALA A 112 1.22 -1.35 2.90
C ALA A 112 2.53 -1.73 3.62
N ARG A 113 2.52 -2.81 4.40
CA ARG A 113 3.62 -3.18 5.29
C ARG A 113 4.92 -3.49 4.56
N GLU A 114 4.84 -4.31 3.53
CA GLU A 114 6.04 -4.85 2.88
C GLU A 114 6.80 -3.77 2.13
N ILE A 115 6.13 -2.97 1.31
CA ILE A 115 6.77 -1.86 0.60
C ILE A 115 7.29 -0.79 1.58
N THR A 116 6.54 -0.50 2.65
CA THR A 116 7.02 0.42 3.68
C THR A 116 8.31 -0.09 4.33
N ARG A 117 8.36 -1.37 4.72
CA ARG A 117 9.60 -1.96 5.26
C ARG A 117 10.76 -1.88 4.30
N ALA A 118 10.51 -2.11 3.02
CA ALA A 118 11.56 -1.97 2.01
C ALA A 118 12.15 -0.56 1.96
N PHE A 119 11.38 0.49 2.27
CA PHE A 119 11.89 1.85 2.35
C PHE A 119 12.57 2.20 3.67
N VAL A 120 11.98 1.80 4.80
CA VAL A 120 12.32 2.39 6.12
C VAL A 120 13.16 1.51 7.02
N ASP A 121 13.24 0.21 6.77
CA ASP A 121 13.93 -0.74 7.65
C ASP A 121 15.36 -1.01 7.15
N PRO A 122 16.41 -0.52 7.84
CA PRO A 122 17.79 -0.79 7.44
C PRO A 122 18.14 -2.30 7.42
N ALA A 123 17.43 -3.11 8.21
CA ALA A 123 17.63 -4.55 8.30
C ALA A 123 16.78 -5.35 7.29
N PHE A 124 16.11 -4.68 6.36
CA PHE A 124 15.32 -5.36 5.33
C PHE A 124 16.20 -6.22 4.41
N ASP A 125 15.82 -7.48 4.25
CA ASP A 125 16.56 -8.51 3.53
C ASP A 125 15.76 -9.21 2.40
N GLY A 126 14.59 -8.68 2.05
CA GLY A 126 13.72 -9.29 1.03
C GLY A 126 14.29 -9.24 -0.38
N PHE A 127 15.01 -8.19 -0.73
CA PHE A 127 15.77 -8.03 -1.98
C PHE A 127 16.94 -7.06 -1.76
N LYS A 128 17.86 -7.02 -2.72
CA LYS A 128 19.06 -6.17 -2.62
C LYS A 128 18.73 -4.73 -2.96
N ARG A 129 18.94 -3.83 -2.02
CA ARG A 129 18.78 -2.40 -2.20
C ARG A 129 19.83 -1.61 -1.44
N GLU A 130 20.02 -0.36 -1.79
CA GLU A 130 20.75 0.60 -0.96
C GLU A 130 19.76 1.29 -0.01
N PHE A 131 20.10 1.34 1.27
CA PHE A 131 19.29 2.08 2.25
C PHE A 131 19.67 3.56 2.23
N PHE A 132 18.67 4.42 2.20
CA PHE A 132 18.83 5.86 2.36
C PHE A 132 17.74 6.42 3.28
N PRO A 133 18.03 7.49 4.04
CA PRO A 133 17.08 8.07 4.97
C PRO A 133 15.95 8.81 4.24
N LEU A 134 14.75 8.66 4.77
CA LEU A 134 13.52 9.32 4.28
C LEU A 134 12.73 9.90 5.46
N THR A 135 12.00 10.97 5.22
CA THR A 135 10.88 11.35 6.09
C THR A 135 9.64 10.59 5.65
N TYR A 136 9.38 9.42 6.23
CA TYR A 136 8.31 8.53 5.80
C TYR A 136 7.08 8.63 6.70
N VAL A 137 5.95 9.06 6.15
CA VAL A 137 4.68 9.22 6.87
C VAL A 137 3.68 8.15 6.42
N CYS A 138 3.37 7.23 7.32
CA CYS A 138 2.28 6.27 7.15
C CYS A 138 0.93 6.92 7.46
N ASN A 139 -0.08 6.70 6.64
CA ASN A 139 -1.42 7.22 6.93
C ASN A 139 -1.96 6.68 8.26
N THR A 140 -1.80 5.38 8.50
CA THR A 140 -2.13 4.73 9.77
C THR A 140 -0.94 3.92 10.28
N GLU A 141 -0.99 3.47 11.52
CA GLU A 141 0.02 2.54 12.04
C GLU A 141 -0.05 1.20 11.30
N TYR A 142 0.89 0.96 10.38
CA TYR A 142 0.93 -0.28 9.60
C TYR A 142 1.49 -1.45 10.40
N ASP A 143 2.52 -1.19 11.20
CA ASP A 143 3.14 -2.16 12.10
C ASP A 143 3.90 -1.41 13.19
N ALA A 144 3.63 -1.73 14.45
CA ALA A 144 4.27 -1.09 15.60
C ALA A 144 5.78 -1.36 15.70
N THR A 145 6.31 -2.33 14.96
CA THR A 145 7.73 -2.67 14.94
C THR A 145 8.52 -1.99 13.82
N MET A 146 7.87 -1.18 12.99
CA MET A 146 8.56 -0.46 11.90
C MET A 146 9.43 0.68 12.45
N PRO A 147 10.72 0.71 12.11
CA PRO A 147 11.57 1.84 12.42
C PRO A 147 11.33 3.01 11.44
N ASN A 148 11.81 4.18 11.78
CA ASN A 148 11.94 5.34 10.88
C ASN A 148 10.64 5.78 10.19
N VAL A 149 9.49 5.63 10.86
CA VAL A 149 8.19 6.06 10.34
C VAL A 149 7.50 7.07 11.26
N LEU A 150 6.79 8.00 10.66
CA LEU A 150 5.80 8.83 11.31
C LEU A 150 4.40 8.28 10.99
N VAL A 151 3.44 8.47 11.90
CA VAL A 151 2.07 8.00 11.74
C VAL A 151 1.12 9.18 11.81
N ALA A 152 0.39 9.45 10.72
CA ALA A 152 -0.55 10.56 10.64
C ALA A 152 -1.78 10.34 11.54
N PHE A 153 -2.34 9.12 11.51
CA PHE A 153 -3.52 8.73 12.28
C PHE A 153 -3.20 7.49 13.12
N PRO A 154 -2.78 7.67 14.40
CA PRO A 154 -2.48 6.55 15.27
C PRO A 154 -3.72 5.72 15.58
N ARG A 155 -3.51 4.47 15.95
CA ARG A 155 -4.61 3.57 16.32
C ARG A 155 -5.37 4.09 17.53
N ILE A 156 -6.67 4.18 17.38
CA ILE A 156 -7.59 4.43 18.49
C ILE A 156 -8.02 3.08 19.06
N SER A 157 -7.76 2.84 20.34
CA SER A 157 -8.26 1.64 21.03
C SER A 157 -9.77 1.76 21.23
N VAL A 158 -10.51 0.83 20.64
CA VAL A 158 -11.97 0.73 20.85
C VAL A 158 -12.22 0.05 22.19
N LYS A 159 -12.67 0.84 23.17
CA LYS A 159 -13.10 0.31 24.48
C LYS A 159 -14.51 -0.28 24.37
N ASN A 160 -14.81 -1.27 25.17
CA ASN A 160 -16.11 -1.98 25.23
C ASN A 160 -16.52 -2.59 23.87
N GLY A 161 -15.58 -3.03 23.05
CA GLY A 161 -15.89 -3.85 21.88
C GLY A 161 -16.58 -5.16 22.28
N LEU A 162 -17.32 -5.78 21.34
CA LEU A 162 -18.08 -7.01 21.60
C LEU A 162 -17.27 -8.08 22.34
N GLY A 163 -16.00 -8.27 21.96
CA GLY A 163 -15.14 -9.27 22.61
C GLY A 163 -14.84 -8.97 24.07
N GLU A 164 -14.60 -7.71 24.39
CA GLU A 164 -14.36 -7.25 25.75
C GLU A 164 -15.64 -7.37 26.59
N TYR A 165 -16.78 -7.00 26.02
CA TYR A 165 -18.08 -7.08 26.69
C TYR A 165 -18.43 -8.54 27.03
N LEU A 166 -18.34 -9.46 26.06
CA LEU A 166 -18.58 -10.89 26.29
C LEU A 166 -17.64 -11.48 27.33
N SER A 167 -16.38 -11.08 27.31
CA SER A 167 -15.39 -11.51 28.32
C SER A 167 -15.75 -11.03 29.72
N LYS A 168 -16.23 -9.77 29.87
CA LYS A 168 -16.72 -9.24 31.17
C LYS A 168 -17.94 -9.98 31.67
N MET A 169 -18.77 -10.52 30.77
CA MET A 169 -19.94 -11.34 31.11
C MET A 169 -19.59 -12.82 31.39
N GLY A 170 -18.31 -13.18 31.40
CA GLY A 170 -17.85 -14.54 31.60
C GLY A 170 -18.13 -15.49 30.41
N MET A 171 -18.51 -14.94 29.25
CA MET A 171 -18.81 -15.71 28.04
C MET A 171 -17.55 -16.03 27.26
N THR A 172 -17.53 -17.18 26.60
CA THR A 172 -16.46 -17.58 25.69
C THR A 172 -16.84 -17.27 24.24
N GLN A 173 -15.88 -16.90 23.40
CA GLN A 173 -16.09 -16.70 21.98
C GLN A 173 -14.93 -17.28 21.18
N LEU A 174 -15.23 -17.86 20.03
CA LEU A 174 -14.25 -18.27 19.05
C LEU A 174 -14.27 -17.31 17.87
N ARG A 175 -13.09 -16.81 17.49
CA ARG A 175 -12.87 -16.02 16.27
C ARG A 175 -11.90 -16.77 15.40
N ILE A 176 -12.34 -17.15 14.22
CA ILE A 176 -11.53 -17.90 13.26
C ILE A 176 -11.57 -17.21 11.90
N ALA A 177 -10.46 -17.21 11.21
CA ALA A 177 -10.34 -16.70 9.86
C ALA A 177 -9.20 -17.41 9.14
N GLU A 178 -9.30 -17.50 7.84
CA GLU A 178 -8.17 -17.87 6.99
C GLU A 178 -7.03 -16.86 7.10
N THR A 179 -5.83 -17.25 6.69
CA THR A 179 -4.60 -16.44 6.82
C THR A 179 -4.76 -15.05 6.23
N GLU A 180 -5.38 -14.92 5.07
CA GLU A 180 -5.58 -13.64 4.41
C GLU A 180 -6.53 -12.69 5.14
N LYS A 181 -7.51 -13.24 5.87
CA LYS A 181 -8.52 -12.47 6.62
C LYS A 181 -8.24 -12.35 8.11
N TYR A 182 -7.17 -12.97 8.57
CA TYR A 182 -6.75 -12.97 9.96
C TYR A 182 -6.68 -11.56 10.57
N ALA A 183 -6.08 -10.60 9.88
CA ALA A 183 -5.95 -9.24 10.36
C ALA A 183 -7.30 -8.54 10.58
N HIS A 184 -8.29 -8.83 9.75
CA HIS A 184 -9.63 -8.25 9.85
C HIS A 184 -10.45 -8.84 11.00
N VAL A 185 -10.28 -10.12 11.31
CA VAL A 185 -11.01 -10.80 12.38
C VAL A 185 -10.38 -10.56 13.75
N LYS A 186 -9.06 -10.32 13.79
CA LYS A 186 -8.31 -10.04 15.03
C LYS A 186 -8.27 -8.57 15.43
N ILE A 187 -8.71 -7.64 14.61
CA ILE A 187 -8.87 -6.23 14.99
C ILE A 187 -9.91 -6.14 16.12
N GLY A 188 -9.48 -5.79 17.32
CA GLY A 188 -10.32 -5.72 18.51
C GLY A 188 -10.01 -6.77 19.59
N ARG A 189 -8.86 -7.42 19.51
CA ARG A 189 -8.35 -8.25 20.61
C ARG A 189 -7.87 -7.40 21.77
N ALA A 190 -8.75 -7.14 22.71
CA ALA A 190 -8.32 -6.66 24.03
C ALA A 190 -8.06 -7.80 25.03
N SER A 191 -8.40 -9.05 24.75
CA SER A 191 -8.09 -10.15 25.67
C SER A 191 -8.36 -11.53 25.07
N CYS A 192 -7.52 -12.02 24.20
CA CYS A 192 -7.35 -13.46 24.09
C CYS A 192 -5.92 -13.77 24.54
N ARG A 193 -5.76 -14.16 25.79
CA ARG A 193 -4.57 -14.90 26.19
C ARG A 193 -4.50 -16.16 25.33
N GLU A 194 -3.39 -16.34 24.67
CA GLU A 194 -3.00 -17.64 24.17
C GLU A 194 -2.91 -18.59 25.36
N ARG A 195 -3.65 -19.68 25.31
CA ARG A 195 -3.39 -20.88 26.09
C ARG A 195 -2.92 -21.94 25.13
#